data_e75b5c23af39aa72eb0a932cad02f5b0
#
_entry.id   e75b5c23af39aa72eb0a932cad02f5b0
#
_cell.length_a   1.000
_cell.length_b   1.000
_cell.length_c   1.000
_cell.angle_alpha   90.00
_cell.angle_beta   90.00
_cell.angle_gamma   90.00
#
_symmetry.space_group_name_H-M   'P 1'
#
loop_
_entity.id
_entity.type
_entity.pdbx_description
1 polymer ?
#
loop_
_entity_poly.entity_id
_entity_poly.type
_entity_poly.pdbx_seq_one_letter_code
_entity_poly.pdbx_strand_id
1 'polypeptide(L)'
;MFRPDNRPPQDPAPSLQLVFQRGTHISDLRSPHICLLEEDACGRDGWRVQRRHFLGYWQERPCFAVEIDAEHQLDPMDYQVGSLWQLLGRVEEQLFALAGRAAQLLDWERDHQFCGRCGSAMQADESERAMRCPPCGVVNYPRIAPCVIMLVTRGEELLLAQNINHPAGMYSTLAGFIEAGETVEETLIREVKEEVGLDVGGLRYFQSQSWPF
;
A
#
# COMPACT_ATOMS: atom_id res chain seq x y z
N MET A 1 18.45 -2.35 3.27
CA MET A 1 17.38 -2.23 4.30
C MET A 1 16.65 -0.92 4.09
N PHE A 2 15.33 -0.90 4.24
CA PHE A 2 14.51 0.32 4.16
C PHE A 2 14.43 1.01 5.53
N ARG A 3 14.60 2.34 5.55
CA ARG A 3 14.40 3.21 6.72
C ARG A 3 13.32 4.24 6.38
N PRO A 4 12.13 4.17 7.02
CA PRO A 4 11.04 5.10 6.75
C PRO A 4 11.40 6.52 7.23
N ASP A 5 10.98 7.53 6.46
CA ASP A 5 11.09 8.94 6.82
C ASP A 5 9.99 9.71 6.07
N ASN A 6 9.62 10.89 6.56
CA ASN A 6 8.66 11.78 5.94
C ASN A 6 9.25 13.13 5.52
N ARG A 7 10.52 13.37 5.83
CA ARG A 7 11.25 14.59 5.46
C ARG A 7 12.30 14.27 4.41
N PRO A 8 12.14 14.75 3.17
CA PRO A 8 13.14 14.54 2.13
C PRO A 8 14.47 15.22 2.50
N PRO A 9 15.60 14.72 1.97
CA PRO A 9 16.90 15.37 2.19
C PRO A 9 16.88 16.79 1.62
N GLN A 10 17.61 17.69 2.26
CA GLN A 10 17.77 19.07 1.79
C GLN A 10 18.67 19.15 0.56
N ASP A 11 19.70 18.32 0.51
CA ASP A 11 20.61 18.25 -0.63
C ASP A 11 20.13 17.24 -1.66
N PRO A 12 20.17 17.58 -2.97
CA PRO A 12 19.84 16.65 -4.03
C PRO A 12 20.84 15.49 -4.04
N ALA A 13 20.35 14.29 -3.85
CA ALA A 13 21.12 13.04 -3.98
C ALA A 13 20.43 12.13 -4.99
N PRO A 14 21.18 11.29 -5.74
CA PRO A 14 20.58 10.35 -6.65
C PRO A 14 19.54 9.49 -5.93
N SER A 15 18.28 9.62 -6.32
CA SER A 15 17.16 8.98 -5.66
C SER A 15 16.66 7.74 -6.42
N LEU A 16 15.93 6.91 -5.70
CA LEU A 16 15.22 5.75 -6.25
C LEU A 16 13.73 6.07 -6.31
N GLN A 17 13.03 5.48 -7.27
CA GLN A 17 11.61 5.74 -7.48
C GLN A 17 10.84 4.44 -7.67
N LEU A 18 9.73 4.33 -6.96
CA LEU A 18 8.65 3.40 -7.25
C LEU A 18 7.62 4.15 -8.08
N VAL A 19 7.53 3.82 -9.35
CA VAL A 19 6.71 4.57 -10.31
C VAL A 19 5.40 3.84 -10.56
N PHE A 20 4.32 4.60 -10.59
CA PHE A 20 2.96 4.10 -10.80
C PHE A 20 2.27 4.86 -11.93
N GLN A 21 1.38 4.16 -12.61
CA GLN A 21 0.45 4.72 -13.58
C GLN A 21 -0.92 4.10 -13.36
N ARG A 22 -1.96 4.90 -13.14
CA ARG A 22 -3.34 4.42 -12.91
C ARG A 22 -3.45 3.34 -11.82
N GLY A 23 -2.69 3.47 -10.72
CA GLY A 23 -2.68 2.51 -9.62
C GLY A 23 -1.89 1.22 -9.87
N THR A 24 -1.28 1.06 -11.06
CA THR A 24 -0.39 -0.06 -11.36
C THR A 24 1.08 0.37 -11.26
N HIS A 25 1.95 -0.51 -10.76
CA HIS A 25 3.38 -0.23 -10.73
C HIS A 25 4.01 -0.39 -12.11
N ILE A 26 5.07 0.36 -12.35
CA ILE A 26 5.91 0.23 -13.54
C ILE A 26 7.18 -0.50 -13.18
N SER A 27 7.49 -1.54 -13.95
CA SER A 27 8.74 -2.29 -13.88
C SER A 27 9.63 -1.95 -15.07
N ASP A 28 10.90 -1.65 -14.83
CA ASP A 28 11.91 -1.52 -15.88
C ASP A 28 12.50 -2.91 -16.19
N LEU A 29 12.25 -3.42 -17.37
CA LEU A 29 12.69 -4.74 -17.81
C LEU A 29 14.20 -4.84 -18.00
N ARG A 30 14.88 -3.69 -18.06
CA ARG A 30 16.35 -3.59 -18.19
C ARG A 30 17.06 -3.58 -16.83
N SER A 31 16.30 -3.31 -15.75
CA SER A 31 16.83 -3.17 -14.39
C SER A 31 16.80 -4.50 -13.64
N PRO A 32 17.87 -4.85 -12.89
CA PRO A 32 17.83 -5.98 -11.96
C PRO A 32 16.86 -5.75 -10.79
N HIS A 33 16.47 -4.51 -10.54
CA HIS A 33 15.57 -4.11 -9.44
C HIS A 33 14.14 -3.84 -9.93
N ILE A 34 13.62 -4.68 -10.76
CA ILE A 34 12.29 -4.72 -11.40
C ILE A 34 11.42 -3.45 -11.20
N CYS A 35 10.96 -3.12 -9.97
CA CYS A 35 10.04 -2.02 -9.70
C CYS A 35 10.70 -0.79 -9.04
N LEU A 36 12.02 -0.80 -8.83
CA LEU A 36 12.76 0.29 -8.20
C LEU A 36 13.65 0.97 -9.26
N LEU A 37 13.19 2.11 -9.75
CA LEU A 37 13.80 2.83 -10.86
C LEU A 37 14.77 3.91 -10.35
N GLU A 38 15.78 4.24 -11.15
CA GLU A 38 16.63 5.39 -10.91
C GLU A 38 15.87 6.70 -11.18
N GLU A 39 16.21 7.79 -10.50
CA GLU A 39 15.51 9.07 -10.60
C GLU A 39 15.46 9.64 -12.02
N ASP A 40 16.49 9.39 -12.81
CA ASP A 40 16.60 9.85 -14.18
C ASP A 40 15.61 9.16 -15.14
N ALA A 41 14.99 8.05 -14.74
CA ALA A 41 14.05 7.32 -15.60
C ALA A 41 12.90 8.23 -16.06
N CYS A 42 12.26 8.96 -15.16
CA CYS A 42 11.16 9.87 -15.51
C CYS A 42 11.63 10.99 -16.43
N GLY A 43 12.81 11.56 -16.19
CA GLY A 43 13.38 12.62 -17.04
C GLY A 43 13.85 12.13 -18.40
N ARG A 44 14.55 11.00 -18.41
CA ARG A 44 15.09 10.39 -19.63
C ARG A 44 14.00 10.02 -20.63
N ASP A 45 12.89 9.45 -20.13
CA ASP A 45 11.80 8.95 -20.96
C ASP A 45 10.65 9.95 -21.08
N GLY A 46 10.86 11.20 -20.61
CA GLY A 46 9.90 12.30 -20.76
C GLY A 46 8.58 12.12 -20.01
N TRP A 47 8.59 11.36 -18.92
CA TRP A 47 7.38 11.08 -18.13
C TRP A 47 6.95 12.32 -17.34
N ARG A 48 5.70 12.70 -17.49
CA ARG A 48 5.11 13.78 -16.71
C ARG A 48 4.68 13.29 -15.34
N VAL A 49 5.39 13.74 -14.31
CA VAL A 49 5.08 13.43 -12.90
C VAL A 49 3.84 14.21 -12.45
N GLN A 50 2.85 13.50 -11.93
CA GLN A 50 1.61 14.05 -11.36
C GLN A 50 1.70 14.20 -9.83
N ARG A 51 2.28 13.18 -9.14
CA ARG A 51 2.42 13.12 -7.69
C ARG A 51 3.77 12.55 -7.32
N ARG A 52 4.29 13.00 -6.18
CA ARG A 52 5.55 12.49 -5.64
C ARG A 52 5.52 12.52 -4.12
N HIS A 53 5.72 11.36 -3.48
CA HIS A 53 5.84 11.23 -2.02
C HIS A 53 7.21 10.71 -1.63
N PHE A 54 7.84 11.36 -0.68
CA PHE A 54 9.05 10.81 -0.07
C PHE A 54 8.67 9.65 0.86
N LEU A 55 9.31 8.49 0.70
CA LEU A 55 9.03 7.27 1.47
C LEU A 55 10.00 7.08 2.62
N GLY A 56 11.23 7.55 2.46
CA GLY A 56 12.38 7.29 3.30
C GLY A 56 13.61 6.93 2.48
N TYR A 57 14.45 6.07 3.04
CA TYR A 57 15.72 5.70 2.42
C TYR A 57 15.76 4.19 2.17
N TRP A 58 16.12 3.81 0.95
CA TRP A 58 16.43 2.45 0.56
C TRP A 58 17.94 2.32 0.37
N GLN A 59 18.61 1.50 1.22
CA GLN A 59 20.07 1.38 1.22
C GLN A 59 20.77 2.75 1.22
N GLU A 60 20.35 3.64 2.14
CA GLU A 60 20.82 5.02 2.32
C GLU A 60 20.53 5.99 1.15
N ARG A 61 19.89 5.54 0.08
CA ARG A 61 19.44 6.40 -1.02
C ARG A 61 18.01 6.88 -0.79
N PRO A 62 17.71 8.17 -1.03
CA PRO A 62 16.34 8.68 -0.95
C PRO A 62 15.42 7.90 -1.88
N CYS A 63 14.23 7.53 -1.40
CA CYS A 63 13.28 6.75 -2.17
C CYS A 63 11.91 7.46 -2.21
N PHE A 64 11.32 7.52 -3.39
CA PHE A 64 10.06 8.20 -3.64
C PHE A 64 9.02 7.27 -4.28
N ALA A 65 7.75 7.48 -3.91
CA ALA A 65 6.62 7.05 -4.72
C ALA A 65 6.34 8.14 -5.76
N VAL A 66 6.15 7.76 -6.99
CA VAL A 66 5.90 8.67 -8.11
C VAL A 66 4.70 8.17 -8.91
N GLU A 67 3.72 9.03 -9.17
CA GLU A 67 2.66 8.75 -10.13
C GLU A 67 2.87 9.60 -11.39
N ILE A 68 2.85 8.94 -12.54
CA ILE A 68 2.98 9.60 -13.85
C ILE A 68 1.63 9.76 -14.53
N ASP A 69 1.62 10.61 -15.55
CA ASP A 69 0.42 10.88 -16.36
C ASP A 69 -0.20 9.58 -16.88
N ALA A 70 -1.51 9.47 -16.66
CA ALA A 70 -2.29 8.29 -17.03
C ALA A 70 -2.30 8.04 -18.55
N GLU A 71 -2.14 9.08 -19.37
CA GLU A 71 -2.19 8.99 -20.84
C GLU A 71 -0.80 8.76 -21.46
N HIS A 72 0.27 8.76 -20.65
CA HIS A 72 1.61 8.49 -21.17
C HIS A 72 1.72 7.05 -21.66
N GLN A 73 2.24 6.89 -22.88
CA GLN A 73 2.47 5.57 -23.49
C GLN A 73 3.88 5.10 -23.14
N LEU A 74 3.96 3.99 -22.42
CA LEU A 74 5.21 3.33 -22.07
C LEU A 74 5.68 2.45 -23.24
N ASP A 75 6.98 2.42 -23.50
CA ASP A 75 7.54 1.45 -24.43
C ASP A 75 7.45 0.03 -23.82
N PRO A 76 6.69 -0.89 -24.43
CA PRO A 76 6.52 -2.24 -23.90
C PRO A 76 7.79 -3.11 -24.00
N MET A 77 8.79 -2.67 -24.74
CA MET A 77 10.09 -3.35 -24.80
C MET A 77 10.95 -3.03 -23.58
N ASP A 78 10.74 -1.87 -22.99
CA ASP A 78 11.53 -1.38 -21.86
C ASP A 78 10.76 -1.49 -20.54
N TYR A 79 9.43 -1.35 -20.57
CA TYR A 79 8.60 -1.24 -19.35
C TYR A 79 7.41 -2.18 -19.36
N GLN A 80 7.09 -2.70 -18.18
CA GLN A 80 5.88 -3.47 -17.94
C GLN A 80 5.08 -2.82 -16.80
N VAL A 81 3.77 -2.69 -16.99
CA VAL A 81 2.84 -2.31 -15.92
C VAL A 81 2.26 -3.56 -15.27
N GLY A 82 2.03 -3.50 -13.97
CA GLY A 82 1.49 -4.64 -13.24
C GLY A 82 0.82 -4.25 -11.92
N SER A 83 -0.04 -5.14 -11.42
CA SER A 83 -0.57 -5.01 -10.07
C SER A 83 0.47 -5.41 -9.03
N LEU A 84 0.32 -4.95 -7.78
CA LEU A 84 1.19 -5.37 -6.68
C LEU A 84 1.22 -6.89 -6.47
N TRP A 85 0.13 -7.62 -6.81
CA TRP A 85 0.08 -9.08 -6.79
C TRP A 85 1.18 -9.73 -7.61
N GLN A 86 1.59 -9.10 -8.70
CA GLN A 86 2.67 -9.62 -9.55
C GLN A 86 4.07 -9.47 -8.92
N LEU A 87 4.21 -8.62 -7.91
CA LEU A 87 5.47 -8.48 -7.15
C LEU A 87 5.56 -9.49 -6.00
N LEU A 88 4.42 -10.01 -5.53
CA LEU A 88 4.38 -10.94 -4.40
C LEU A 88 5.19 -12.21 -4.72
N GLY A 89 6.18 -12.50 -3.87
CA GLY A 89 7.10 -13.62 -4.06
C GLY A 89 8.14 -13.47 -5.19
N ARG A 90 8.13 -12.35 -5.93
CA ARG A 90 9.12 -12.06 -6.99
C ARG A 90 10.19 -11.06 -6.57
N VAL A 91 9.88 -10.23 -5.58
CA VAL A 91 10.83 -9.29 -4.98
C VAL A 91 11.01 -9.63 -3.50
N GLU A 92 12.07 -9.11 -2.89
CA GLU A 92 12.26 -9.27 -1.46
C GLU A 92 11.11 -8.63 -0.66
N GLU A 93 10.80 -9.18 0.50
CA GLU A 93 9.66 -8.77 1.35
C GLU A 93 9.68 -7.27 1.68
N GLN A 94 10.85 -6.71 1.97
CA GLN A 94 11.00 -5.28 2.26
C GLN A 94 10.68 -4.40 1.05
N LEU A 95 11.04 -4.82 -0.16
CA LEU A 95 10.72 -4.09 -1.39
C LEU A 95 9.23 -4.21 -1.72
N PHE A 96 8.63 -5.37 -1.49
CA PHE A 96 7.18 -5.54 -1.62
C PHE A 96 6.41 -4.63 -0.66
N ALA A 97 6.80 -4.60 0.63
CA ALA A 97 6.20 -3.71 1.62
C ALA A 97 6.37 -2.22 1.26
N LEU A 98 7.51 -1.85 0.70
CA LEU A 98 7.78 -0.48 0.23
C LEU A 98 6.91 -0.12 -0.98
N ALA A 99 6.73 -1.03 -1.93
CA ALA A 99 5.84 -0.85 -3.08
C ALA A 99 4.38 -0.71 -2.64
N GLY A 100 3.94 -1.51 -1.68
CA GLY A 100 2.62 -1.38 -1.05
C GLY A 100 2.42 -0.02 -0.37
N ARG A 101 3.40 0.43 0.40
CA ARG A 101 3.38 1.77 1.01
C ARG A 101 3.30 2.88 -0.04
N ALA A 102 4.04 2.75 -1.13
CA ALA A 102 4.01 3.72 -2.22
C ALA A 102 2.62 3.82 -2.86
N ALA A 103 2.02 2.69 -3.20
CA ALA A 103 0.68 2.62 -3.75
C ALA A 103 -0.36 3.26 -2.82
N GLN A 104 -0.38 2.85 -1.54
CA GLN A 104 -1.33 3.38 -0.54
C GLN A 104 -1.22 4.90 -0.37
N LEU A 105 -0.02 5.48 -0.42
CA LEU A 105 0.15 6.93 -0.30
C LEU A 105 -0.32 7.68 -1.55
N LEU A 106 -0.06 7.15 -2.73
CA LEU A 106 -0.52 7.74 -3.98
C LEU A 106 -2.05 7.67 -4.10
N ASP A 107 -2.65 6.53 -3.75
CA ASP A 107 -4.10 6.34 -3.73
C ASP A 107 -4.75 7.28 -2.71
N TRP A 108 -4.19 7.36 -1.49
CA TRP A 108 -4.68 8.26 -0.47
C TRP A 108 -4.70 9.73 -0.93
N GLU A 109 -3.62 10.26 -1.53
CA GLU A 109 -3.60 11.64 -2.02
C GLU A 109 -4.60 11.85 -3.16
N ARG A 110 -4.70 10.89 -4.10
CA ARG A 110 -5.65 10.95 -5.20
C ARG A 110 -7.11 11.02 -4.72
N ASP A 111 -7.43 10.24 -3.69
CA ASP A 111 -8.79 10.12 -3.17
C ASP A 111 -9.18 11.25 -2.19
N HIS A 112 -8.20 12.02 -1.70
CA HIS A 112 -8.42 13.09 -0.72
C HIS A 112 -8.08 14.49 -1.25
N GLN A 113 -8.30 14.73 -2.54
CA GLN A 113 -8.08 16.04 -3.15
C GLN A 113 -9.11 17.09 -2.75
N PHE A 114 -10.29 16.66 -2.29
CA PHE A 114 -11.37 17.52 -1.85
C PHE A 114 -11.80 17.19 -0.42
N CYS A 115 -12.13 18.23 0.34
CA CYS A 115 -12.58 18.10 1.72
C CYS A 115 -13.96 17.45 1.80
N GLY A 116 -14.09 16.32 2.50
CA GLY A 116 -15.39 15.65 2.71
C GLY A 116 -16.40 16.43 3.54
N ARG A 117 -15.98 17.53 4.23
CA ARG A 117 -16.85 18.39 5.00
C ARG A 117 -17.41 19.58 4.21
N CYS A 118 -16.57 20.26 3.42
CA CYS A 118 -16.95 21.51 2.75
C CYS A 118 -16.70 21.53 1.24
N GLY A 119 -16.19 20.45 0.65
CA GLY A 119 -15.94 20.34 -0.78
C GLY A 119 -14.74 21.14 -1.31
N SER A 120 -14.05 21.93 -0.48
CA SER A 120 -12.91 22.73 -0.92
C SER A 120 -11.68 21.87 -1.21
N ALA A 121 -10.80 22.32 -2.11
CA ALA A 121 -9.55 21.65 -2.40
C ALA A 121 -8.68 21.51 -1.15
N MET A 122 -8.13 20.31 -0.97
CA MET A 122 -7.18 20.00 0.09
C MET A 122 -5.75 20.37 -0.34
N GLN A 123 -4.90 20.68 0.64
CA GLN A 123 -3.49 20.97 0.41
C GLN A 123 -2.63 20.05 1.25
N ALA A 124 -1.46 19.67 0.73
CA ALA A 124 -0.47 18.93 1.52
C ALA A 124 -0.01 19.77 2.71
N ASP A 125 0.07 19.15 3.88
CA ASP A 125 0.62 19.79 5.08
C ASP A 125 2.15 19.82 5.00
N GLU A 126 2.75 20.95 5.36
CA GLU A 126 4.22 21.14 5.28
C GLU A 126 4.98 20.42 6.40
N SER A 127 4.32 20.16 7.54
CA SER A 127 4.94 19.62 8.75
C SER A 127 4.80 18.11 8.89
N GLU A 128 3.78 17.53 8.29
CA GLU A 128 3.46 16.12 8.44
C GLU A 128 2.84 15.55 7.17
N ARG A 129 2.79 14.22 7.08
CA ARG A 129 2.14 13.52 5.96
C ARG A 129 0.63 13.55 6.13
N ALA A 130 0.02 14.66 5.76
CA ALA A 130 -1.40 14.90 5.86
C ALA A 130 -1.91 15.80 4.73
N MET A 131 -3.20 15.74 4.45
CA MET A 131 -3.90 16.71 3.60
C MET A 131 -4.75 17.60 4.51
N ARG A 132 -4.61 18.91 4.39
CA ARG A 132 -5.33 19.91 5.19
C ARG A 132 -6.29 20.71 4.34
N CYS A 133 -7.49 20.94 4.85
CA CYS A 133 -8.45 21.85 4.24
C CYS A 133 -8.24 23.27 4.74
N PRO A 134 -7.82 24.23 3.88
CA PRO A 134 -7.56 25.61 4.32
C PRO A 134 -8.82 26.29 4.90
N PRO A 135 -10.02 26.19 4.30
CA PRO A 135 -11.20 26.91 4.82
C PRO A 135 -11.75 26.36 6.15
N CYS A 136 -11.75 25.04 6.38
CA CYS A 136 -12.42 24.46 7.54
C CYS A 136 -11.51 23.69 8.51
N GLY A 137 -10.21 23.61 8.23
CA GLY A 137 -9.21 23.03 9.13
C GLY A 137 -9.25 21.51 9.25
N VAL A 138 -10.10 20.80 8.48
CA VAL A 138 -10.09 19.32 8.46
C VAL A 138 -8.75 18.81 8.01
N VAL A 139 -8.21 17.82 8.73
CA VAL A 139 -6.95 17.14 8.40
C VAL A 139 -7.26 15.68 8.10
N ASN A 140 -6.76 15.19 6.97
CA ASN A 140 -6.82 13.79 6.58
C ASN A 140 -5.41 13.20 6.55
N TYR A 141 -5.18 12.20 7.37
CA TYR A 141 -3.98 11.36 7.34
C TYR A 141 -4.14 10.20 6.35
N PRO A 142 -3.04 9.56 5.92
CA PRO A 142 -3.12 8.33 5.14
C PRO A 142 -4.03 7.32 5.81
N ARG A 143 -5.01 6.80 5.03
CA ARG A 143 -6.00 5.87 5.56
C ARG A 143 -5.35 4.52 5.86
N ILE A 144 -5.67 3.96 7.01
CA ILE A 144 -5.40 2.58 7.38
C ILE A 144 -6.74 1.94 7.72
N ALA A 145 -7.07 0.83 7.06
CA ALA A 145 -8.22 0.00 7.36
C ALA A 145 -7.72 -1.30 8.01
N PRO A 146 -7.66 -1.35 9.36
CA PRO A 146 -7.13 -2.52 10.06
C PRO A 146 -8.08 -3.71 9.89
N CYS A 147 -7.51 -4.89 9.64
CA CYS A 147 -8.24 -6.15 9.62
C CYS A 147 -7.51 -7.19 10.45
N VAL A 148 -8.24 -8.22 10.86
CA VAL A 148 -7.70 -9.40 11.50
C VAL A 148 -7.71 -10.58 10.52
N ILE A 149 -6.66 -11.40 10.57
CA ILE A 149 -6.59 -12.67 9.87
C ILE A 149 -6.52 -13.77 10.92
N MET A 150 -7.41 -14.75 10.86
CA MET A 150 -7.61 -15.74 11.90
C MET A 150 -7.31 -17.15 11.40
N LEU A 151 -6.35 -17.84 12.04
CA LEU A 151 -6.20 -19.28 11.89
C LEU A 151 -6.92 -19.97 13.06
N VAL A 152 -8.11 -20.51 12.79
CA VAL A 152 -8.90 -21.26 13.77
C VAL A 152 -8.39 -22.69 13.82
N THR A 153 -8.10 -23.20 15.02
CA THR A 153 -7.55 -24.54 15.25
C THR A 153 -8.37 -25.35 16.24
N ARG A 154 -8.41 -26.68 16.06
CA ARG A 154 -8.96 -27.64 17.03
C ARG A 154 -8.02 -28.84 17.14
N GLY A 155 -7.20 -28.88 18.19
CA GLY A 155 -6.12 -29.85 18.28
C GLY A 155 -5.11 -29.68 17.14
N GLU A 156 -4.97 -30.69 16.28
CA GLU A 156 -4.10 -30.65 15.09
C GLU A 156 -4.83 -30.25 13.80
N GLU A 157 -6.12 -29.95 13.87
CA GLU A 157 -6.93 -29.55 12.72
C GLU A 157 -6.89 -28.04 12.53
N LEU A 158 -6.94 -27.60 11.26
CA LEU A 158 -7.00 -26.22 10.84
C LEU A 158 -8.31 -25.98 10.09
N LEU A 159 -8.97 -24.84 10.36
CA LEU A 159 -10.12 -24.41 9.59
C LEU A 159 -9.64 -23.48 8.47
N LEU A 160 -9.93 -23.85 7.24
CA LEU A 160 -9.73 -23.02 6.06
C LEU A 160 -11.07 -22.89 5.32
N ALA A 161 -11.31 -21.72 4.75
CA ALA A 161 -12.50 -21.41 3.97
C ALA A 161 -12.16 -21.19 2.49
N GLN A 162 -13.10 -21.50 1.62
CA GLN A 162 -13.03 -21.17 0.19
C GLN A 162 -14.04 -20.05 -0.09
N ASN A 163 -13.52 -18.89 -0.53
CA ASN A 163 -14.39 -17.83 -1.03
C ASN A 163 -14.97 -18.24 -2.39
N ILE A 164 -16.28 -18.07 -2.57
CA ILE A 164 -16.99 -18.44 -3.81
C ILE A 164 -16.50 -17.71 -5.05
N ASN A 165 -15.88 -16.54 -4.87
CA ASN A 165 -15.30 -15.72 -5.94
C ASN A 165 -13.85 -16.09 -6.29
N HIS A 166 -13.22 -16.98 -5.53
CA HIS A 166 -11.86 -17.44 -5.80
C HIS A 166 -11.85 -18.67 -6.70
N PRO A 167 -10.75 -18.95 -7.38
CA PRO A 167 -10.60 -20.17 -8.16
C PRO A 167 -10.86 -21.41 -7.32
N ALA A 168 -11.47 -22.45 -7.94
CA ALA A 168 -11.73 -23.73 -7.28
C ALA A 168 -10.42 -24.31 -6.68
N GLY A 169 -10.51 -24.78 -5.43
CA GLY A 169 -9.37 -25.35 -4.71
C GLY A 169 -8.46 -24.32 -4.01
N MET A 170 -8.77 -23.03 -4.10
CA MET A 170 -8.06 -22.00 -3.34
C MET A 170 -8.72 -21.79 -1.96
N TYR A 171 -8.03 -22.20 -0.92
CA TYR A 171 -8.47 -22.05 0.47
C TYR A 171 -7.61 -21.01 1.19
N SER A 172 -8.22 -20.27 2.11
CA SER A 172 -7.55 -19.28 2.96
C SER A 172 -8.05 -19.35 4.40
N THR A 173 -7.33 -18.70 5.29
CA THR A 173 -7.82 -18.35 6.62
C THR A 173 -8.96 -17.35 6.53
N LEU A 174 -9.76 -17.23 7.58
CA LEU A 174 -10.80 -16.20 7.71
C LEU A 174 -10.14 -14.83 7.91
N ALA A 175 -10.81 -13.77 7.47
CA ALA A 175 -10.33 -12.41 7.64
C ALA A 175 -11.49 -11.42 7.67
N GLY A 176 -11.42 -10.41 8.54
CA GLY A 176 -12.44 -9.39 8.62
C GLY A 176 -11.91 -8.04 9.11
N PHE A 177 -12.64 -6.97 8.82
CA PHE A 177 -12.26 -5.63 9.23
C PHE A 177 -12.67 -5.34 10.68
N ILE A 178 -11.81 -4.58 11.36
CA ILE A 178 -12.11 -4.05 12.69
C ILE A 178 -13.11 -2.90 12.53
N GLU A 179 -14.24 -2.99 13.23
CA GLU A 179 -15.25 -1.92 13.24
C GLU A 179 -14.97 -0.86 14.31
N ALA A 180 -15.61 0.29 14.15
CA ALA A 180 -15.46 1.38 15.10
C ALA A 180 -15.94 0.99 16.51
N GLY A 181 -15.01 1.04 17.47
CA GLY A 181 -15.25 0.69 18.87
C GLY A 181 -14.91 -0.73 19.24
N GLU A 182 -14.53 -1.59 18.29
CA GLU A 182 -14.10 -2.95 18.56
C GLU A 182 -12.60 -3.03 18.91
N THR A 183 -12.27 -3.97 19.75
CA THR A 183 -10.91 -4.47 19.93
C THR A 183 -10.59 -5.54 18.87
N VAL A 184 -9.30 -5.85 18.69
CA VAL A 184 -8.83 -6.94 17.81
C VAL A 184 -9.47 -8.28 18.18
N GLU A 185 -9.57 -8.56 19.49
CA GLU A 185 -10.15 -9.79 20.04
C GLU A 185 -11.65 -9.88 19.80
N GLU A 186 -12.39 -8.80 19.98
CA GLU A 186 -13.83 -8.75 19.71
C GLU A 186 -14.13 -8.95 18.24
N THR A 187 -13.38 -8.26 17.34
CA THR A 187 -13.47 -8.44 15.90
C THR A 187 -13.24 -9.90 15.51
N LEU A 188 -12.19 -10.54 16.02
CA LEU A 188 -11.87 -11.94 15.72
C LEU A 188 -13.03 -12.86 16.10
N ILE A 189 -13.59 -12.71 17.30
CA ILE A 189 -14.71 -13.54 17.77
C ILE A 189 -15.95 -13.31 16.91
N ARG A 190 -16.27 -12.05 16.58
CA ARG A 190 -17.41 -11.68 15.75
C ARG A 190 -17.28 -12.26 14.34
N GLU A 191 -16.16 -12.02 13.66
CA GLU A 191 -15.94 -12.48 12.28
C GLU A 191 -16.00 -14.01 12.15
N VAL A 192 -15.37 -14.75 13.08
CA VAL A 192 -15.47 -16.21 13.08
C VAL A 192 -16.91 -16.68 13.29
N LYS A 193 -17.67 -15.98 14.15
CA LYS A 193 -19.08 -16.30 14.38
C LYS A 193 -19.94 -16.02 13.16
N GLU A 194 -19.72 -14.91 12.49
CA GLU A 194 -20.48 -14.48 11.31
C GLU A 194 -20.19 -15.37 10.10
N GLU A 195 -18.90 -15.66 9.82
CA GLU A 195 -18.52 -16.39 8.62
C GLU A 195 -18.77 -17.90 8.70
N VAL A 196 -18.54 -18.51 9.87
CA VAL A 196 -18.59 -19.98 10.02
C VAL A 196 -19.42 -20.48 11.17
N GLY A 197 -20.05 -19.59 11.98
CA GLY A 197 -20.96 -19.95 13.07
C GLY A 197 -20.30 -20.54 14.31
N LEU A 198 -18.97 -20.51 14.41
CA LEU A 198 -18.23 -21.09 15.52
C LEU A 198 -18.04 -20.09 16.66
N ASP A 199 -18.02 -20.62 17.89
CA ASP A 199 -17.55 -19.88 19.07
C ASP A 199 -16.10 -20.25 19.33
N VAL A 200 -15.23 -19.24 19.45
CA VAL A 200 -13.79 -19.42 19.61
C VAL A 200 -13.28 -18.73 20.89
N GLY A 201 -12.15 -19.22 21.40
CA GLY A 201 -11.47 -18.67 22.57
C GLY A 201 -10.00 -19.09 22.57
N GLY A 202 -9.27 -18.72 23.63
CA GLY A 202 -7.83 -19.02 23.69
C GLY A 202 -7.01 -18.28 22.65
N LEU A 203 -7.37 -17.03 22.37
CA LEU A 203 -6.79 -16.21 21.32
C LEU A 203 -5.29 -15.99 21.57
N ARG A 204 -4.51 -16.08 20.52
CA ARG A 204 -3.06 -15.85 20.57
C ARG A 204 -2.62 -14.97 19.41
N TYR A 205 -2.03 -13.82 19.72
CA TYR A 205 -1.42 -12.97 18.73
C TYR A 205 -0.20 -13.67 18.11
N PHE A 206 -0.13 -13.65 16.78
CA PHE A 206 1.00 -14.19 16.01
C PHE A 206 1.92 -13.07 15.53
N GLN A 207 1.45 -12.24 14.59
CA GLN A 207 2.16 -11.05 14.12
C GLN A 207 1.24 -10.11 13.34
N SER A 208 1.75 -8.92 13.00
CA SER A 208 1.10 -7.97 12.08
C SER A 208 1.97 -7.69 10.88
N GLN A 209 1.34 -7.39 9.77
CA GLN A 209 2.01 -6.97 8.53
C GLN A 209 1.17 -5.93 7.80
N SER A 210 1.81 -5.18 6.90
CA SER A 210 1.10 -4.34 5.94
C SER A 210 0.45 -5.20 4.86
N TRP A 211 -0.80 -4.87 4.50
CA TRP A 211 -1.54 -5.56 3.45
C TRP A 211 -2.10 -4.52 2.48
N PRO A 212 -1.44 -4.30 1.33
CA PRO A 212 -1.75 -3.18 0.42
C PRO A 212 -2.82 -3.50 -0.63
N PHE A 213 -3.70 -4.46 -0.39
CA PHE A 213 -4.75 -4.92 -1.31
C PHE A 213 -6.14 -4.61 -0.80
#